data_338ec98afe86669a740b4ce3b4d202b4
#
_entry.id   338ec98afe86669a740b4ce3b4d202b4
#
_cell.length_a   1.000
_cell.length_b   1.000
_cell.length_c   1.000
_cell.angle_alpha   90.00
_cell.angle_beta   90.00
_cell.angle_gamma   90.00
#
_symmetry.space_group_name_H-M   'P 1'
#
loop_
_entity.id
_entity.type
_entity.pdbx_description
1 polymer ?
#
loop_
_entity_poly.entity_id
_entity_poly.type
_entity_poly.pdbx_seq_one_letter_code
_entity_poly.pdbx_strand_id
1 'polypeptide(L)'
;MVSALTSVPAHHPAGSRGAGGASPAILVLPGGGYARQADHEAEPVGEWLAALGIHAFVLRYRVAPDRHPAPLEDAKEAMLHIRNGSHGLAVDPDRVGVLGFSAGGHLAATLSTATPTGSVHLDVPEAVPALTVLCYPVVSYTQSVHQGSVDNLLGSAPPSDLLEELSAERNVNAATPPAFLWHTADDAAVPASHSLDYAGALMIAGVPAELHVFPRGRHGLGLAAEEPGPDQWTQLCAAWLDRAGWTSGPSTADSPD
;
A
#
# COMPACT_ATOMS: atom_id res chain seq x y z
N MET A 1 6.43 8.52 -19.48
CA MET A 1 5.73 9.58 -18.71
C MET A 1 5.08 8.88 -17.53
N VAL A 2 5.37 9.30 -16.33
CA VAL A 2 4.70 8.76 -15.14
C VAL A 2 3.20 8.94 -15.36
N SER A 3 2.40 7.87 -15.25
CA SER A 3 0.94 7.93 -15.18
C SER A 3 0.55 8.99 -14.14
N ALA A 4 -0.58 9.68 -14.29
CA ALA A 4 -0.89 10.89 -13.50
C ALA A 4 -0.60 10.70 -12.01
N LEU A 5 0.45 11.32 -11.51
CA LEU A 5 0.89 11.30 -10.12
C LEU A 5 0.58 12.66 -9.48
N THR A 6 -0.31 12.67 -8.50
CA THR A 6 -0.68 13.88 -7.74
C THR A 6 0.03 13.85 -6.39
N SER A 7 0.72 14.94 -6.03
CA SER A 7 1.36 15.06 -4.72
C SER A 7 0.49 15.87 -3.75
N VAL A 8 0.39 15.40 -2.51
CA VAL A 8 -0.22 16.09 -1.37
C VAL A 8 0.90 16.33 -0.36
N PRO A 9 1.35 17.59 -0.17
CA PRO A 9 2.44 17.91 0.74
C PRO A 9 2.08 17.65 2.20
N ALA A 10 3.03 17.16 2.98
CA ALA A 10 2.88 16.96 4.42
C ALA A 10 2.55 18.28 5.14
N HIS A 11 1.63 18.23 6.09
CA HIS A 11 1.32 19.35 6.96
C HIS A 11 2.25 19.32 8.19
N HIS A 12 3.07 20.36 8.35
CA HIS A 12 3.96 20.51 9.50
C HIS A 12 3.48 21.67 10.38
N PRO A 13 2.96 21.41 11.58
CA PRO A 13 2.73 22.49 12.56
C PRO A 13 4.03 23.24 12.85
N ALA A 14 3.94 24.54 13.03
CA ALA A 14 5.11 25.35 13.36
C ALA A 14 5.79 24.81 14.65
N GLY A 15 7.07 24.45 14.55
CA GLY A 15 7.86 23.89 15.65
C GLY A 15 7.82 22.36 15.79
N SER A 16 7.15 21.63 14.86
CA SER A 16 7.18 20.17 14.85
C SER A 16 8.48 19.60 14.28
N ARG A 17 8.77 18.31 14.60
CA ARG A 17 9.80 17.56 13.85
C ARG A 17 9.42 17.54 12.38
N GLY A 18 10.31 17.95 11.51
CA GLY A 18 10.06 18.06 10.06
C GLY A 18 9.91 19.51 9.58
N ALA A 19 9.75 20.51 10.47
CA ALA A 19 9.82 21.91 10.08
C ALA A 19 11.27 22.24 9.64
N GLY A 20 11.55 22.08 8.35
CA GLY A 20 12.86 22.32 7.73
C GLY A 20 13.71 21.07 7.42
N GLY A 21 13.19 19.84 7.66
CA GLY A 21 13.82 18.56 7.29
C GLY A 21 13.05 17.78 6.23
N ALA A 22 13.65 16.71 5.70
CA ALA A 22 12.99 15.79 4.79
C ALA A 22 11.95 14.92 5.54
N SER A 23 10.76 14.76 4.97
CA SER A 23 9.65 13.98 5.53
C SER A 23 9.50 12.64 4.84
N PRO A 24 8.91 11.62 5.52
CA PRO A 24 8.51 10.40 4.87
C PRO A 24 7.51 10.66 3.74
N ALA A 25 7.42 9.72 2.82
CA ALA A 25 6.42 9.75 1.76
C ALA A 25 5.73 8.40 1.60
N ILE A 26 4.46 8.40 1.22
CA ILE A 26 3.69 7.20 0.90
C ILE A 26 3.07 7.33 -0.49
N LEU A 27 3.32 6.33 -1.34
CA LEU A 27 2.64 6.14 -2.62
C LEU A 27 1.27 5.51 -2.35
N VAL A 28 0.18 6.18 -2.73
CA VAL A 28 -1.21 5.72 -2.57
C VAL A 28 -1.69 5.10 -3.88
N LEU A 29 -2.16 3.87 -3.79
CA LEU A 29 -2.67 3.06 -4.91
C LEU A 29 -4.16 2.76 -4.68
N PRO A 30 -5.09 3.52 -5.28
CA PRO A 30 -6.53 3.29 -5.13
C PRO A 30 -6.97 1.93 -5.70
N GLY A 31 -8.05 1.37 -5.17
CA GLY A 31 -8.68 0.17 -5.69
C GLY A 31 -9.55 0.42 -6.93
N GLY A 32 -10.30 -0.62 -7.33
CA GLY A 32 -11.23 -0.56 -8.46
C GLY A 32 -11.10 -1.73 -9.43
N GLY A 33 -10.54 -2.87 -8.96
CA GLY A 33 -10.51 -4.14 -9.68
C GLY A 33 -9.68 -4.11 -10.97
N TYR A 34 -8.73 -3.21 -11.11
CA TYR A 34 -7.98 -2.94 -12.36
C TYR A 34 -8.85 -2.54 -13.55
N ALA A 35 -10.13 -2.21 -13.33
CA ALA A 35 -11.01 -1.67 -14.36
C ALA A 35 -11.13 -0.14 -14.31
N ARG A 36 -10.96 0.41 -13.13
CA ARG A 36 -11.07 1.84 -12.80
C ARG A 36 -10.29 2.13 -11.53
N GLN A 37 -10.38 3.36 -11.03
CA GLN A 37 -9.83 3.73 -9.73
C GLN A 37 -10.89 4.44 -8.89
N ALA A 38 -10.90 4.15 -7.59
CA ALA A 38 -11.87 4.67 -6.63
C ALA A 38 -11.39 6.01 -6.06
N ASP A 39 -12.11 7.11 -6.35
CA ASP A 39 -11.69 8.46 -5.94
C ASP A 39 -11.64 8.64 -4.42
N HIS A 40 -12.51 7.95 -3.66
CA HIS A 40 -12.54 8.02 -2.20
C HIS A 40 -11.35 7.29 -1.52
N GLU A 41 -10.58 6.49 -2.27
CA GLU A 41 -9.36 5.81 -1.84
C GLU A 41 -8.09 6.53 -2.36
N ALA A 42 -8.25 7.70 -2.94
CA ALA A 42 -7.20 8.48 -3.59
C ALA A 42 -6.84 9.74 -2.77
N GLU A 43 -7.20 10.93 -3.27
CA GLU A 43 -6.86 12.21 -2.65
C GLU A 43 -7.31 12.33 -1.18
N PRO A 44 -8.50 11.84 -0.73
CA PRO A 44 -8.86 11.87 0.69
C PRO A 44 -7.87 11.13 1.59
N VAL A 45 -7.29 10.02 1.11
CA VAL A 45 -6.25 9.27 1.82
C VAL A 45 -4.94 10.05 1.84
N GLY A 46 -4.62 10.75 0.75
CA GLY A 46 -3.49 11.66 0.68
C GLY A 46 -3.56 12.77 1.73
N GLU A 47 -4.73 13.39 1.89
CA GLU A 47 -4.96 14.43 2.90
C GLU A 47 -4.84 13.88 4.34
N TRP A 48 -5.34 12.66 4.58
CA TRP A 48 -5.16 12.00 5.88
C TRP A 48 -3.67 11.78 6.20
N LEU A 49 -2.88 11.28 5.25
CA LEU A 49 -1.43 11.10 5.42
C LEU A 49 -0.71 12.44 5.63
N ALA A 50 -1.10 13.47 4.86
CA ALA A 50 -0.53 14.81 5.00
C ALA A 50 -0.75 15.38 6.40
N ALA A 51 -1.93 15.14 7.00
CA ALA A 51 -2.22 15.54 8.37
C ALA A 51 -1.33 14.84 9.42
N LEU A 52 -0.76 13.66 9.09
CA LEU A 52 0.21 12.94 9.93
C LEU A 52 1.66 13.43 9.73
N GLY A 53 1.89 14.39 8.82
CA GLY A 53 3.23 14.89 8.49
C GLY A 53 3.97 14.02 7.46
N ILE A 54 3.25 13.24 6.66
CA ILE A 54 3.77 12.36 5.63
C ILE A 54 3.37 12.91 4.26
N HIS A 55 4.31 13.09 3.33
CA HIS A 55 3.97 13.41 1.95
C HIS A 55 3.20 12.26 1.32
N ALA A 56 2.10 12.54 0.65
CA ALA A 56 1.38 11.53 -0.10
C ALA A 56 1.52 11.76 -1.60
N PHE A 57 1.64 10.66 -2.35
CA PHE A 57 1.66 10.66 -3.80
C PHE A 57 0.59 9.70 -4.29
N VAL A 58 -0.47 10.22 -4.89
CA VAL A 58 -1.59 9.42 -5.40
C VAL A 58 -1.31 9.06 -6.86
N LEU A 59 -1.18 7.79 -7.16
CA LEU A 59 -0.92 7.29 -8.50
C LEU A 59 -2.21 6.83 -9.19
N ARG A 60 -2.50 7.44 -10.33
CA ARG A 60 -3.50 6.96 -11.27
C ARG A 60 -2.82 5.99 -12.26
N TYR A 61 -2.52 4.77 -11.77
CA TYR A 61 -1.85 3.74 -12.55
C TYR A 61 -2.75 3.23 -13.70
N ARG A 62 -2.14 2.71 -14.76
CA ARG A 62 -2.87 2.13 -15.91
C ARG A 62 -3.75 0.97 -15.46
N VAL A 63 -4.96 0.93 -15.98
CA VAL A 63 -5.97 -0.12 -15.77
C VAL A 63 -6.45 -0.63 -17.11
N ALA A 64 -7.33 -1.64 -17.12
CA ALA A 64 -7.87 -2.15 -18.38
C ALA A 64 -8.31 -1.02 -19.33
N PRO A 65 -7.96 -1.11 -20.65
CA PRO A 65 -7.48 -2.30 -21.36
C PRO A 65 -5.99 -2.62 -21.19
N ASP A 66 -5.20 -1.74 -20.52
CA ASP A 66 -3.82 -2.06 -20.19
C ASP A 66 -3.76 -3.19 -19.14
N ARG A 67 -2.78 -4.07 -19.29
CA ARG A 67 -2.62 -5.27 -18.47
C ARG A 67 -1.26 -5.34 -17.84
N HIS A 68 -1.06 -6.36 -16.98
CA HIS A 68 0.26 -6.69 -16.46
C HIS A 68 1.28 -6.78 -17.63
N PRO A 69 2.50 -6.19 -17.49
CA PRO A 69 3.05 -5.57 -16.29
C PRO A 69 2.77 -4.06 -16.12
N ALA A 70 1.95 -3.44 -16.98
CA ALA A 70 1.81 -1.98 -17.05
C ALA A 70 1.50 -1.29 -15.70
N PRO A 71 0.55 -1.76 -14.85
CA PRO A 71 0.32 -1.15 -13.54
C PRO A 71 1.54 -1.23 -12.62
N LEU A 72 2.29 -2.34 -12.67
CA LEU A 72 3.50 -2.54 -11.86
C LEU A 72 4.64 -1.62 -12.32
N GLU A 73 4.79 -1.42 -13.62
CA GLU A 73 5.75 -0.46 -14.18
C GLU A 73 5.44 0.96 -13.75
N ASP A 74 4.14 1.35 -13.76
CA ASP A 74 3.73 2.67 -13.29
C ASP A 74 4.04 2.88 -11.80
N ALA A 75 3.76 1.88 -10.95
CA ALA A 75 4.07 1.95 -9.53
C ALA A 75 5.58 2.02 -9.26
N LYS A 76 6.38 1.24 -10.01
CA LYS A 76 7.83 1.27 -9.97
C LYS A 76 8.39 2.64 -10.37
N GLU A 77 7.93 3.20 -11.50
CA GLU A 77 8.34 4.53 -11.95
C GLU A 77 7.97 5.60 -10.91
N ALA A 78 6.79 5.51 -10.29
CA ALA A 78 6.36 6.43 -9.26
C ALA A 78 7.25 6.37 -8.01
N MET A 79 7.61 5.18 -7.52
CA MET A 79 8.53 5.01 -6.39
C MET A 79 9.89 5.66 -6.66
N LEU A 80 10.45 5.44 -7.84
CA LEU A 80 11.72 6.04 -8.27
C LEU A 80 11.61 7.55 -8.39
N HIS A 81 10.50 8.07 -8.95
CA HIS A 81 10.24 9.50 -9.04
C HIS A 81 10.16 10.17 -7.67
N ILE A 82 9.51 9.53 -6.70
CA ILE A 82 9.43 10.02 -5.32
C ILE A 82 10.83 10.08 -4.68
N ARG A 83 11.62 9.02 -4.81
CA ARG A 83 12.95 8.94 -4.21
C ARG A 83 13.99 9.89 -4.83
N ASN A 84 13.88 10.18 -6.13
CA ASN A 84 14.84 11.06 -6.81
C ASN A 84 14.59 12.57 -6.59
N GLY A 85 13.48 12.95 -5.92
CA GLY A 85 13.18 14.32 -5.52
C GLY A 85 12.78 15.29 -6.63
N SER A 86 12.55 14.83 -7.88
CA SER A 86 12.23 15.72 -9.01
C SER A 86 10.85 16.38 -8.90
N HIS A 87 10.03 16.01 -7.91
CA HIS A 87 8.71 16.61 -7.59
C HIS A 87 8.79 17.90 -6.74
N GLY A 88 9.99 18.27 -6.25
CA GLY A 88 10.20 19.52 -5.50
C GLY A 88 9.82 19.52 -4.01
N LEU A 89 9.36 18.38 -3.45
CA LEU A 89 9.12 18.20 -2.02
C LEU A 89 10.38 17.64 -1.34
N ALA A 90 10.59 17.99 -0.06
CA ALA A 90 11.71 17.47 0.74
C ALA A 90 11.34 16.07 1.29
N VAL A 91 11.46 15.04 0.45
CA VAL A 91 11.22 13.64 0.81
C VAL A 91 12.50 12.99 1.32
N ASP A 92 12.38 12.21 2.39
CA ASP A 92 13.42 11.29 2.84
C ASP A 92 13.42 10.03 1.95
N PRO A 93 14.44 9.81 1.12
CA PRO A 93 14.44 8.70 0.16
C PRO A 93 14.48 7.32 0.83
N ASP A 94 14.91 7.21 2.08
CA ASP A 94 14.93 5.95 2.83
C ASP A 94 13.57 5.64 3.48
N ARG A 95 12.68 6.63 3.57
CA ARG A 95 11.33 6.50 4.13
C ARG A 95 10.25 6.75 3.07
N VAL A 96 10.25 5.92 2.02
CA VAL A 96 9.21 5.91 0.99
C VAL A 96 8.46 4.59 1.06
N GLY A 97 7.20 4.64 1.49
CA GLY A 97 6.29 3.50 1.65
C GLY A 97 5.23 3.42 0.56
N VAL A 98 4.41 2.37 0.62
CA VAL A 98 3.25 2.20 -0.25
C VAL A 98 1.99 1.91 0.56
N LEU A 99 0.85 2.45 0.14
CA LEU A 99 -0.47 2.16 0.69
C LEU A 99 -1.40 1.80 -0.46
N GLY A 100 -2.08 0.65 -0.36
CA GLY A 100 -2.97 0.19 -1.43
C GLY A 100 -4.29 -0.39 -0.92
N PHE A 101 -5.36 -0.14 -1.69
CA PHE A 101 -6.71 -0.60 -1.41
C PHE A 101 -7.14 -1.66 -2.42
N SER A 102 -7.74 -2.78 -1.99
CA SER A 102 -8.34 -3.77 -2.89
C SER A 102 -7.36 -4.22 -3.98
N ALA A 103 -7.65 -3.97 -5.25
CA ALA A 103 -6.75 -4.22 -6.38
C ALA A 103 -5.47 -3.35 -6.32
N GLY A 104 -5.55 -2.11 -5.81
CA GLY A 104 -4.36 -1.31 -5.49
C GLY A 104 -3.54 -1.91 -4.35
N GLY A 105 -4.20 -2.61 -3.41
CA GLY A 105 -3.54 -3.44 -2.40
C GLY A 105 -2.79 -4.62 -3.00
N HIS A 106 -3.34 -5.27 -4.04
CA HIS A 106 -2.63 -6.27 -4.81
C HIS A 106 -1.37 -5.69 -5.46
N LEU A 107 -1.49 -4.53 -6.10
CA LEU A 107 -0.36 -3.86 -6.73
C LEU A 107 0.72 -3.48 -5.71
N ALA A 108 0.30 -2.98 -4.52
CA ALA A 108 1.20 -2.66 -3.42
C ALA A 108 1.93 -3.91 -2.88
N ALA A 109 1.20 -5.00 -2.65
CA ALA A 109 1.77 -6.27 -2.19
C ALA A 109 2.73 -6.87 -3.24
N THR A 110 2.37 -6.84 -4.52
CA THR A 110 3.22 -7.28 -5.64
C THR A 110 4.52 -6.48 -5.70
N LEU A 111 4.45 -5.15 -5.59
CA LEU A 111 5.63 -4.28 -5.55
C LEU A 111 6.52 -4.57 -4.33
N SER A 112 5.92 -4.85 -3.17
CA SER A 112 6.62 -5.12 -1.91
C SER A 112 7.30 -6.48 -1.86
N THR A 113 6.83 -7.46 -2.64
CA THR A 113 7.40 -8.81 -2.71
C THR A 113 8.25 -9.05 -3.95
N ALA A 114 8.31 -8.07 -4.86
CA ALA A 114 9.12 -8.15 -6.06
C ALA A 114 10.62 -8.13 -5.73
N THR A 115 11.39 -8.98 -6.38
CA THR A 115 12.85 -9.08 -6.19
C THR A 115 13.57 -9.20 -7.53
N PRO A 116 14.86 -8.88 -7.62
CA PRO A 116 15.64 -9.02 -8.86
C PRO A 116 15.70 -10.46 -9.38
N THR A 117 15.53 -11.45 -8.53
CA THR A 117 15.63 -12.88 -8.83
C THR A 117 14.34 -13.66 -8.57
N GLY A 118 13.26 -12.97 -8.14
CA GLY A 118 11.97 -13.57 -7.84
C GLY A 118 11.10 -13.75 -9.10
N SER A 119 9.97 -14.41 -8.90
CA SER A 119 8.96 -14.62 -9.93
C SER A 119 8.44 -13.28 -10.47
N VAL A 120 8.13 -12.34 -9.58
CA VAL A 120 7.89 -10.94 -9.97
C VAL A 120 9.23 -10.23 -10.06
N HIS A 121 9.67 -10.02 -11.29
CA HIS A 121 10.98 -9.42 -11.53
C HIS A 121 10.96 -7.91 -11.29
N LEU A 122 11.81 -7.45 -10.37
CA LEU A 122 12.09 -6.04 -10.14
C LEU A 122 13.58 -5.80 -10.38
N ASP A 123 13.92 -5.27 -11.55
CA ASP A 123 15.28 -4.96 -11.96
C ASP A 123 15.87 -3.72 -11.23
N VAL A 124 15.06 -3.03 -10.44
CA VAL A 124 15.44 -1.83 -9.69
C VAL A 124 15.04 -1.99 -8.23
N PRO A 125 15.93 -2.49 -7.37
CA PRO A 125 15.66 -2.69 -5.93
C PRO A 125 15.20 -1.42 -5.20
N GLU A 126 15.59 -0.26 -5.68
CA GLU A 126 15.19 1.05 -5.15
C GLU A 126 13.70 1.35 -5.30
N ALA A 127 12.97 0.57 -6.11
CA ALA A 127 11.52 0.69 -6.20
C ALA A 127 10.77 -0.07 -5.09
N VAL A 128 11.44 -0.95 -4.32
CA VAL A 128 10.82 -1.63 -3.18
C VAL A 128 10.52 -0.63 -2.06
N PRO A 129 9.28 -0.61 -1.53
CA PRO A 129 8.92 0.32 -0.46
C PRO A 129 9.62 -0.02 0.86
N ALA A 130 9.80 0.98 1.74
CA ALA A 130 10.35 0.78 3.07
C ALA A 130 9.32 0.21 4.08
N LEU A 131 8.02 0.39 3.81
CA LEU A 131 6.90 -0.24 4.52
C LEU A 131 5.68 -0.35 3.60
N THR A 132 4.72 -1.19 4.00
CA THR A 132 3.50 -1.45 3.22
C THR A 132 2.26 -1.31 4.08
N VAL A 133 1.23 -0.60 3.59
CA VAL A 133 -0.11 -0.55 4.20
C VAL A 133 -1.10 -1.16 3.23
N LEU A 134 -1.83 -2.18 3.66
CA LEU A 134 -2.79 -2.92 2.83
C LEU A 134 -4.20 -2.84 3.41
N CYS A 135 -5.11 -2.26 2.64
CA CYS A 135 -6.49 -2.04 3.03
C CYS A 135 -7.39 -3.01 2.24
N TYR A 136 -8.00 -3.99 2.93
CA TYR A 136 -8.83 -5.06 2.32
C TYR A 136 -8.27 -5.55 0.98
N PRO A 137 -6.97 -5.91 0.93
CA PRO A 137 -6.28 -6.15 -0.32
C PRO A 137 -6.78 -7.42 -1.01
N VAL A 138 -6.81 -7.41 -2.34
CA VAL A 138 -6.59 -8.64 -3.09
C VAL A 138 -5.13 -9.02 -2.92
N VAL A 139 -4.82 -10.30 -2.70
CA VAL A 139 -3.44 -10.78 -2.54
C VAL A 139 -3.21 -12.02 -3.39
N SER A 140 -4.08 -13.03 -3.26
CA SER A 140 -3.95 -14.29 -3.98
C SER A 140 -4.77 -14.33 -5.27
N TYR A 141 -4.19 -14.88 -6.32
CA TYR A 141 -4.88 -15.25 -7.56
C TYR A 141 -5.01 -16.77 -7.72
N THR A 142 -4.61 -17.53 -6.68
CA THR A 142 -4.71 -18.98 -6.65
C THR A 142 -5.73 -19.48 -5.61
N GLN A 143 -6.08 -18.65 -4.61
CA GLN A 143 -7.05 -18.97 -3.57
C GLN A 143 -8.03 -17.82 -3.36
N SER A 144 -9.31 -18.12 -3.12
CA SER A 144 -10.36 -17.10 -2.87
C SER A 144 -10.41 -16.00 -3.94
N VAL A 145 -10.21 -16.34 -5.19
CA VAL A 145 -9.87 -15.45 -6.31
C VAL A 145 -10.93 -14.37 -6.53
N HIS A 146 -10.51 -13.10 -6.53
CA HIS A 146 -11.32 -12.00 -7.04
C HIS A 146 -11.23 -11.97 -8.58
N GLN A 147 -12.11 -12.73 -9.25
CA GLN A 147 -12.06 -12.98 -10.69
C GLN A 147 -12.02 -11.70 -11.53
N GLY A 148 -12.78 -10.66 -11.14
CA GLY A 148 -12.78 -9.38 -11.85
C GLY A 148 -11.40 -8.72 -11.93
N SER A 149 -10.59 -8.79 -10.86
CA SER A 149 -9.22 -8.27 -10.89
C SER A 149 -8.32 -9.10 -11.81
N VAL A 150 -8.48 -10.42 -11.80
CA VAL A 150 -7.73 -11.32 -12.70
C VAL A 150 -8.05 -11.00 -14.16
N ASP A 151 -9.33 -10.96 -14.52
CA ASP A 151 -9.77 -10.73 -15.90
C ASP A 151 -9.30 -9.38 -16.44
N ASN A 152 -9.35 -8.33 -15.61
CA ASN A 152 -8.94 -7.01 -16.02
C ASN A 152 -7.41 -6.88 -16.12
N LEU A 153 -6.66 -7.45 -15.18
CA LEU A 153 -5.20 -7.36 -15.16
C LEU A 153 -4.52 -8.32 -16.14
N LEU A 154 -5.05 -9.55 -16.29
CA LEU A 154 -4.38 -10.63 -17.00
C LEU A 154 -5.16 -11.12 -18.23
N GLY A 155 -6.46 -10.85 -18.32
CA GLY A 155 -7.35 -11.40 -19.34
C GLY A 155 -8.08 -12.64 -18.86
N SER A 156 -8.94 -13.19 -19.74
CA SER A 156 -9.91 -14.24 -19.39
C SER A 156 -9.33 -15.65 -19.20
N ALA A 157 -8.09 -15.88 -19.61
CA ALA A 157 -7.45 -17.21 -19.51
C ALA A 157 -5.93 -17.06 -19.29
N PRO A 158 -5.50 -16.47 -18.16
CA PRO A 158 -4.09 -16.34 -17.87
C PRO A 158 -3.46 -17.71 -17.58
N PRO A 159 -2.16 -17.88 -17.88
CA PRO A 159 -1.41 -19.06 -17.50
C PRO A 159 -1.39 -19.25 -15.97
N SER A 160 -1.38 -20.50 -15.51
CA SER A 160 -1.39 -20.82 -14.08
C SER A 160 -0.14 -20.34 -13.34
N ASP A 161 1.01 -20.39 -14.01
CA ASP A 161 2.29 -19.88 -13.49
C ASP A 161 2.25 -18.37 -13.25
N LEU A 162 1.60 -17.59 -14.11
CA LEU A 162 1.41 -16.16 -13.91
C LEU A 162 0.46 -15.86 -12.73
N LEU A 163 -0.57 -16.68 -12.51
CA LEU A 163 -1.43 -16.57 -11.33
C LEU A 163 -0.65 -16.84 -10.03
N GLU A 164 0.21 -17.86 -10.05
CA GLU A 164 1.10 -18.16 -8.92
C GLU A 164 2.12 -17.03 -8.67
N GLU A 165 2.73 -16.54 -9.75
CA GLU A 165 3.70 -15.45 -9.73
C GLU A 165 3.10 -14.17 -9.12
N LEU A 166 1.86 -13.84 -9.47
CA LEU A 166 1.16 -12.64 -8.99
C LEU A 166 0.35 -12.88 -7.70
N SER A 167 0.50 -14.02 -7.05
CA SER A 167 -0.02 -14.29 -5.71
C SER A 167 1.03 -13.86 -4.69
N ALA A 168 0.88 -12.64 -4.15
CA ALA A 168 1.93 -11.98 -3.38
C ALA A 168 2.31 -12.72 -2.08
N GLU A 169 1.36 -13.46 -1.46
CA GLU A 169 1.62 -14.28 -0.27
C GLU A 169 2.66 -15.38 -0.53
N ARG A 170 2.79 -15.82 -1.77
CA ARG A 170 3.75 -16.87 -2.18
C ARG A 170 5.17 -16.32 -2.41
N ASN A 171 5.29 -15.01 -2.58
CA ASN A 171 6.54 -14.33 -2.88
C ASN A 171 7.16 -13.64 -1.66
N VAL A 172 6.47 -13.68 -0.51
CA VAL A 172 7.00 -13.13 0.76
C VAL A 172 8.30 -13.82 1.13
N ASN A 173 9.28 -13.02 1.51
CA ASN A 173 10.59 -13.50 1.97
C ASN A 173 11.16 -12.54 3.05
N ALA A 174 12.31 -12.84 3.61
CA ALA A 174 12.90 -12.06 4.69
C ALA A 174 13.29 -10.60 4.30
N ALA A 175 13.33 -10.26 3.01
CA ALA A 175 13.56 -8.90 2.52
C ALA A 175 12.26 -8.13 2.25
N THR A 176 11.10 -8.79 2.36
CA THR A 176 9.79 -8.12 2.23
C THR A 176 9.64 -7.07 3.35
N PRO A 177 9.19 -5.85 3.05
CA PRO A 177 9.06 -4.80 4.05
C PRO A 177 7.99 -5.10 5.11
N PRO A 178 8.10 -4.52 6.33
CA PRO A 178 7.07 -4.63 7.35
C PRO A 178 5.73 -4.09 6.85
N ALA A 179 4.64 -4.69 7.33
CA ALA A 179 3.32 -4.35 6.83
C ALA A 179 2.27 -4.12 7.92
N PHE A 180 1.39 -3.15 7.67
CA PHE A 180 0.11 -2.98 8.36
C PHE A 180 -1.01 -3.42 7.44
N LEU A 181 -1.95 -4.22 7.96
CA LEU A 181 -3.10 -4.72 7.20
C LEU A 181 -4.40 -4.50 7.97
N TRP A 182 -5.49 -4.24 7.25
CA TRP A 182 -6.82 -4.35 7.83
C TRP A 182 -7.84 -4.89 6.85
N HIS A 183 -8.88 -5.54 7.39
CA HIS A 183 -9.96 -6.15 6.62
C HIS A 183 -11.25 -6.17 7.43
N THR A 184 -12.38 -6.48 6.80
CA THR A 184 -13.63 -6.83 7.47
C THR A 184 -13.97 -8.29 7.24
N ALA A 185 -14.43 -8.99 8.27
CA ALA A 185 -14.66 -10.44 8.22
C ALA A 185 -15.82 -10.83 7.31
N ASP A 186 -16.77 -9.94 7.09
CA ASP A 186 -17.95 -10.14 6.23
C ASP A 186 -17.83 -9.46 4.85
N ASP A 187 -16.61 -9.09 4.43
CA ASP A 187 -16.35 -8.61 3.07
C ASP A 187 -16.77 -9.68 2.05
N ALA A 188 -17.82 -9.35 1.29
CA ALA A 188 -18.41 -10.27 0.31
C ALA A 188 -17.71 -10.25 -1.06
N ALA A 189 -16.85 -9.27 -1.32
CA ALA A 189 -16.15 -9.12 -2.60
C ALA A 189 -14.74 -9.72 -2.56
N VAL A 190 -13.99 -9.41 -1.51
CA VAL A 190 -12.64 -9.93 -1.28
C VAL A 190 -12.61 -10.53 0.13
N PRO A 191 -12.55 -11.86 0.27
CA PRO A 191 -12.54 -12.51 1.59
C PRO A 191 -11.34 -12.09 2.43
N ALA A 192 -11.54 -11.94 3.75
CA ALA A 192 -10.48 -11.58 4.70
C ALA A 192 -9.31 -12.58 4.74
N SER A 193 -9.49 -13.79 4.19
CA SER A 193 -8.43 -14.78 4.00
C SER A 193 -7.23 -14.21 3.25
N HIS A 194 -7.42 -13.30 2.28
CA HIS A 194 -6.33 -12.62 1.59
C HIS A 194 -5.37 -11.92 2.56
N SER A 195 -5.90 -11.14 3.52
CA SER A 195 -5.09 -10.47 4.53
C SER A 195 -4.47 -11.44 5.53
N LEU A 196 -5.20 -12.51 5.90
CA LEU A 196 -4.70 -13.55 6.80
C LEU A 196 -3.55 -14.33 6.18
N ASP A 197 -3.65 -14.71 4.91
CA ASP A 197 -2.64 -15.46 4.19
C ASP A 197 -1.35 -14.64 4.02
N TYR A 198 -1.47 -13.35 3.65
CA TYR A 198 -0.31 -12.47 3.52
C TYR A 198 0.38 -12.21 4.86
N ALA A 199 -0.39 -11.89 5.90
CA ALA A 199 0.15 -11.69 7.25
C ALA A 199 0.80 -12.98 7.79
N GLY A 200 0.19 -14.14 7.54
CA GLY A 200 0.76 -15.45 7.89
C GLY A 200 2.10 -15.70 7.19
N ALA A 201 2.20 -15.38 5.90
CA ALA A 201 3.44 -15.50 5.13
C ALA A 201 4.54 -14.56 5.68
N LEU A 202 4.20 -13.31 6.02
CA LEU A 202 5.13 -12.37 6.65
C LEU A 202 5.66 -12.90 7.99
N MET A 203 4.77 -13.42 8.85
CA MET A 203 5.17 -13.99 10.15
C MET A 203 6.10 -15.20 9.98
N ILE A 204 5.82 -16.08 9.00
CA ILE A 204 6.69 -17.23 8.69
C ILE A 204 8.07 -16.77 8.21
N ALA A 205 8.12 -15.69 7.42
CA ALA A 205 9.37 -15.10 6.93
C ALA A 205 10.13 -14.27 7.99
N GLY A 206 9.56 -14.11 9.21
CA GLY A 206 10.15 -13.29 10.27
C GLY A 206 10.03 -11.79 10.04
N VAL A 207 9.10 -11.36 9.17
CA VAL A 207 8.84 -9.96 8.85
C VAL A 207 7.75 -9.40 9.78
N PRO A 208 7.95 -8.23 10.41
CA PRO A 208 6.93 -7.62 11.26
C PRO A 208 5.63 -7.31 10.50
N ALA A 209 4.50 -7.76 11.04
CA ALA A 209 3.18 -7.49 10.49
C ALA A 209 2.19 -7.16 11.61
N GLU A 210 1.33 -6.17 11.36
CA GLU A 210 0.18 -5.85 12.22
C GLU A 210 -1.10 -6.01 11.41
N LEU A 211 -2.02 -6.86 11.85
CA LEU A 211 -3.28 -7.16 11.15
C LEU A 211 -4.48 -6.90 12.06
N HIS A 212 -5.44 -6.15 11.55
CA HIS A 212 -6.73 -5.91 12.18
C HIS A 212 -7.88 -6.45 11.32
N VAL A 213 -8.70 -7.32 11.88
CA VAL A 213 -9.90 -7.83 11.20
C VAL A 213 -11.12 -7.38 11.99
N PHE A 214 -11.88 -6.46 11.41
CA PHE A 214 -13.14 -5.97 11.99
C PHE A 214 -14.30 -6.93 11.70
N PRO A 215 -15.24 -7.11 12.62
CA PRO A 215 -16.30 -8.11 12.43
C PRO A 215 -17.20 -7.84 11.24
N ARG A 216 -17.45 -6.55 10.91
CA ARG A 216 -18.40 -6.12 9.86
C ARG A 216 -17.89 -4.95 9.06
N GLY A 217 -18.32 -4.89 7.80
CA GLY A 217 -18.12 -3.79 6.89
C GLY A 217 -18.08 -4.27 5.44
N ARG A 218 -18.71 -3.53 4.54
CA ARG A 218 -18.68 -3.82 3.10
C ARG A 218 -17.26 -3.63 2.54
N HIS A 219 -17.00 -4.19 1.37
CA HIS A 219 -15.80 -3.89 0.61
C HIS A 219 -15.72 -2.42 0.16
N GLY A 220 -14.51 -1.87 0.06
CA GLY A 220 -14.29 -0.54 -0.52
C GLY A 220 -14.70 0.61 0.40
N LEU A 221 -14.32 0.57 1.67
CA LEU A 221 -14.67 1.58 2.67
C LEU A 221 -13.79 2.84 2.64
N GLY A 222 -12.61 2.79 2.00
CA GLY A 222 -11.64 3.90 2.04
C GLY A 222 -11.23 4.25 3.47
N LEU A 223 -11.42 5.50 3.88
CA LEU A 223 -11.15 5.94 5.26
C LEU A 223 -12.17 5.40 6.28
N ALA A 224 -13.25 4.77 5.84
CA ALA A 224 -14.30 4.17 6.67
C ALA A 224 -14.96 5.12 7.69
N ALA A 225 -14.96 6.44 7.45
CA ALA A 225 -15.35 7.46 8.44
C ALA A 225 -16.78 7.32 8.98
N GLU A 226 -17.69 6.65 8.23
CA GLU A 226 -19.10 6.47 8.61
C GLU A 226 -19.41 5.02 9.05
N GLU A 227 -18.40 4.16 9.18
CA GLU A 227 -18.57 2.73 9.49
C GLU A 227 -18.04 2.40 10.89
N PRO A 228 -18.89 2.30 11.91
CA PRO A 228 -18.47 2.02 13.29
C PRO A 228 -17.68 0.70 13.38
N GLY A 229 -16.51 0.77 13.95
CA GLY A 229 -15.55 -0.33 14.04
C GLY A 229 -14.43 -0.18 13.02
N PRO A 230 -14.68 -0.37 11.70
CA PRO A 230 -13.66 -0.12 10.69
C PRO A 230 -13.07 1.30 10.68
N ASP A 231 -13.82 2.34 11.09
CA ASP A 231 -13.33 3.72 11.23
C ASP A 231 -12.07 3.85 12.08
N GLN A 232 -11.85 2.92 13.00
CA GLN A 232 -10.68 2.89 13.87
C GLN A 232 -9.37 2.55 13.12
N TRP A 233 -9.42 1.99 11.91
CA TRP A 233 -8.22 1.57 11.20
C TRP A 233 -7.24 2.72 10.96
N THR A 234 -7.74 3.93 10.73
CA THR A 234 -6.91 5.12 10.50
C THR A 234 -6.08 5.49 11.73
N GLN A 235 -6.67 5.38 12.93
CA GLN A 235 -5.98 5.63 14.19
C GLN A 235 -4.97 4.53 14.51
N LEU A 236 -5.32 3.26 14.27
CA LEU A 236 -4.44 2.11 14.46
C LEU A 236 -3.22 2.19 13.52
N CYS A 237 -3.46 2.52 12.26
CA CYS A 237 -2.39 2.71 11.27
C CYS A 237 -1.50 3.91 11.63
N ALA A 238 -2.09 5.04 12.05
CA ALA A 238 -1.33 6.21 12.50
C ALA A 238 -0.43 5.87 13.70
N ALA A 239 -0.94 5.12 14.68
CA ALA A 239 -0.14 4.66 15.82
C ALA A 239 0.97 3.70 15.40
N TRP A 240 0.73 2.82 14.41
CA TRP A 240 1.75 1.94 13.85
C TRP A 240 2.84 2.74 13.12
N LEU A 241 2.46 3.72 12.29
CA LEU A 241 3.38 4.63 11.60
C LEU A 241 4.20 5.46 12.59
N ASP A 242 3.61 5.91 13.70
CA ASP A 242 4.31 6.66 14.76
C ASP A 242 5.38 5.80 15.44
N ARG A 243 5.05 4.55 15.81
CA ARG A 243 6.02 3.58 16.36
C ARG A 243 7.16 3.28 15.38
N ALA A 244 6.90 3.35 14.09
CA ALA A 244 7.90 3.20 13.04
C ALA A 244 8.72 4.48 12.77
N GLY A 245 8.41 5.60 13.45
CA GLY A 245 9.11 6.89 13.27
C GLY A 245 8.70 7.64 11.99
N TRP A 246 7.48 7.43 11.49
CA TRP A 246 7.01 8.01 10.24
C TRP A 246 6.13 9.25 10.42
N THR A 247 5.69 9.56 11.64
CA THR A 247 4.86 10.73 11.89
C THR A 247 5.67 11.87 12.48
N SER A 248 5.16 13.10 12.40
CA SER A 248 5.76 14.30 13.00
C SER A 248 5.30 14.55 14.44
N GLY A 249 4.78 13.54 15.13
CA GLY A 249 4.31 13.65 16.51
C GLY A 249 5.39 14.13 17.50
N PRO A 250 5.01 14.60 18.72
CA PRO A 250 5.96 14.91 19.76
C PRO A 250 6.78 13.67 20.10
N SER A 251 8.10 13.82 20.19
CA SER A 251 8.99 12.73 20.60
C SER A 251 8.61 12.22 21.97
N THR A 252 8.19 10.94 22.06
CA THR A 252 8.06 10.22 23.34
C THR A 252 9.42 9.93 24.01
N ALA A 253 10.49 10.59 23.58
CA ALA A 253 11.85 10.39 24.10
C ALA A 253 12.11 11.09 25.45
N ASP A 254 11.11 11.77 26.07
CA ASP A 254 11.21 12.37 27.39
C ASP A 254 10.17 11.78 28.37
N SER A 255 10.20 10.48 28.59
CA SER A 255 9.70 9.91 29.84
C SER A 255 10.90 9.68 30.73
N PRO A 256 11.07 10.43 31.84
CA PRO A 256 12.10 10.11 32.83
C PRO A 256 11.75 8.76 33.48
N ASP A 257 12.77 7.90 33.62
CA ASP A 257 12.79 6.67 34.45
C ASP A 257 12.37 6.92 35.89
#